data_09e3eb771189da7bef083302d9ff6237
#
_entry.id   09e3eb771189da7bef083302d9ff6237
#
_cell.length_a   1.000
_cell.length_b   1.000
_cell.length_c   1.000
_cell.angle_alpha   90.00
_cell.angle_beta   90.00
_cell.angle_gamma   90.00
#
_symmetry.space_group_name_H-M   'P 1'
#
loop_
_entity.id
_entity.type
_entity.pdbx_description
1 polymer ?
#
loop_
_entity_poly.entity_id
_entity_poly.type
_entity_poly.pdbx_seq_one_letter_code
_entity_poly.pdbx_strand_id
1 'polypeptide(L)'
;MSDNPAILTLAADKNYLRYFKKYQIPALTNLGTGFGMGAIITTFVLGLSALDGNNYAPAALVGNLGAVIGSIISTRLMLRFTRRSFGADAMSQGDGGVPLARDYRVVRQGSVASRFLEAMLDGGKVGVQMGIDIVPGVLVICTFVMMLSGGPADGARYTGVAYEGIGLLPAIGEKLEFILRPLFGLQSPQSIAVPITALGSSGASLSLISRLVGEKLANAHDIAVFTAMCMCMSGYLSTHVAMMSALGYSRLTGKAILSHSVGGLCAGIAAHLIYSLIALIF
;
A
#
# COMPACT_ATOMS: atom_id res chain seq x y z
N MET A 1 -9.52 -6.63 -0.37
CA MET A 1 -8.70 -7.78 -0.78
C MET A 1 -7.29 -7.28 -1.03
N SER A 2 -6.29 -8.05 -0.69
CA SER A 2 -4.89 -7.69 -0.99
C SER A 2 -4.50 -8.30 -2.33
N ASP A 3 -3.96 -7.51 -3.24
CA ASP A 3 -3.52 -7.98 -4.56
C ASP A 3 -2.17 -8.70 -4.50
N ASN A 4 -1.46 -8.55 -3.38
CA ASN A 4 -0.13 -9.12 -3.18
C ASN A 4 -0.10 -10.65 -3.30
N PRO A 5 -1.01 -11.43 -2.69
CA PRO A 5 -1.06 -12.87 -2.88
C PRO A 5 -1.26 -13.27 -4.35
N ALA A 6 -2.13 -12.57 -5.09
CA ALA A 6 -2.36 -12.85 -6.50
C ALA A 6 -1.11 -12.60 -7.35
N ILE A 7 -0.41 -11.51 -7.09
CA ILE A 7 0.83 -11.15 -7.80
C ILE A 7 1.93 -12.18 -7.54
N LEU A 8 2.10 -12.63 -6.32
CA LEU A 8 3.11 -13.63 -6.00
C LEU A 8 2.74 -15.01 -6.53
N THR A 9 1.45 -15.38 -6.53
CA THR A 9 0.98 -16.59 -7.21
C THR A 9 1.34 -16.56 -8.70
N LEU A 10 1.10 -15.42 -9.34
CA LEU A 10 1.46 -15.20 -10.74
C LEU A 10 2.98 -15.29 -10.95
N ALA A 11 3.76 -14.77 -10.04
CA ALA A 11 5.22 -14.80 -10.10
C ALA A 11 5.83 -16.17 -9.74
N ALA A 12 5.10 -16.99 -8.99
CA ALA A 12 5.49 -18.38 -8.70
C ALA A 12 5.26 -19.32 -9.90
N ASP A 13 4.33 -18.97 -10.81
CA ASP A 13 4.09 -19.76 -12.00
C ASP A 13 5.10 -19.42 -13.11
N LYS A 14 6.07 -20.32 -13.30
CA LYS A 14 7.13 -20.18 -14.30
C LYS A 14 6.58 -20.01 -15.73
N ASN A 15 5.39 -20.51 -16.03
CA ASN A 15 4.77 -20.32 -17.33
C ASN A 15 4.30 -18.89 -17.54
N TYR A 16 3.80 -18.21 -16.50
CA TYR A 16 3.43 -16.80 -16.58
C TYR A 16 4.64 -15.89 -16.66
N LEU A 17 5.76 -16.21 -16.01
CA LEU A 17 6.98 -15.41 -16.06
C LEU A 17 7.51 -15.24 -17.48
N ARG A 18 7.24 -16.17 -18.40
CA ARG A 18 7.63 -16.09 -19.81
C ARG A 18 6.99 -14.91 -20.58
N TYR A 19 5.84 -14.41 -20.11
CA TYR A 19 5.17 -13.26 -20.72
C TYR A 19 5.72 -11.91 -20.26
N PHE A 20 6.54 -11.91 -19.22
CA PHE A 20 7.10 -10.69 -18.64
C PHE A 20 8.54 -10.46 -19.08
N LYS A 21 8.87 -9.22 -19.33
CA LYS A 21 10.27 -8.79 -19.38
C LYS A 21 10.82 -8.75 -17.97
N LYS A 22 12.11 -9.06 -17.82
CA LYS A 22 12.78 -9.16 -16.52
C LYS A 22 12.61 -7.91 -15.65
N TYR A 23 12.59 -6.72 -16.26
CA TYR A 23 12.40 -5.47 -15.54
C TYR A 23 10.98 -5.26 -15.00
N GLN A 24 9.97 -5.97 -15.51
CA GLN A 24 8.58 -5.81 -15.10
C GLN A 24 8.27 -6.53 -13.79
N ILE A 25 8.92 -7.67 -13.54
CA ILE A 25 8.61 -8.53 -12.37
C ILE A 25 8.79 -7.80 -11.04
N PRO A 26 9.94 -7.15 -10.73
CA PRO A 26 10.06 -6.45 -9.47
C PRO A 26 9.11 -5.25 -9.34
N ALA A 27 8.63 -4.67 -10.45
CA ALA A 27 7.66 -3.59 -10.41
C ALA A 27 6.23 -4.03 -10.04
N LEU A 28 5.94 -5.34 -10.13
CA LEU A 28 4.67 -5.90 -9.67
C LEU A 28 4.46 -5.67 -8.16
N THR A 29 5.54 -5.61 -7.38
CA THR A 29 5.47 -5.28 -5.95
C THR A 29 4.84 -3.90 -5.73
N ASN A 30 5.27 -2.89 -6.48
CA ASN A 30 4.74 -1.53 -6.37
C ASN A 30 3.29 -1.44 -6.86
N LEU A 31 2.93 -2.20 -7.90
CA LEU A 31 1.57 -2.27 -8.40
C LEU A 31 0.61 -2.87 -7.36
N GLY A 32 0.97 -4.02 -6.79
CA GLY A 32 0.10 -4.73 -5.85
C GLY A 32 0.00 -4.05 -4.49
N THR A 33 1.05 -3.35 -4.04
CA THR A 33 1.00 -2.65 -2.75
C THR A 33 0.13 -1.39 -2.80
N GLY A 34 -0.03 -0.78 -3.98
CA GLY A 34 -0.78 0.48 -4.15
C GLY A 34 -2.25 0.43 -3.73
N PHE A 35 -2.85 -0.76 -3.68
CA PHE A 35 -4.23 -0.99 -3.25
C PHE A 35 -4.37 -2.12 -2.23
N GLY A 36 -3.32 -2.44 -1.50
CA GLY A 36 -3.26 -3.62 -0.64
C GLY A 36 -4.40 -3.76 0.38
N MET A 37 -5.00 -2.67 0.82
CA MET A 37 -6.14 -2.63 1.74
C MET A 37 -7.32 -1.80 1.21
N GLY A 38 -7.43 -1.61 -0.10
CA GLY A 38 -8.41 -0.70 -0.70
C GLY A 38 -9.85 -0.92 -0.25
N ALA A 39 -10.34 -2.16 -0.26
CA ALA A 39 -11.69 -2.47 0.20
C ALA A 39 -11.87 -2.20 1.70
N ILE A 40 -10.91 -2.56 2.54
CA ILE A 40 -10.97 -2.39 4.00
C ILE A 40 -11.00 -0.91 4.34
N ILE A 41 -10.09 -0.11 3.77
CA ILE A 41 -10.02 1.32 4.03
C ILE A 41 -11.27 2.03 3.52
N THR A 42 -11.76 1.70 2.33
CA THR A 42 -12.99 2.29 1.79
C THR A 42 -14.18 1.98 2.70
N THR A 43 -14.37 0.71 3.10
CA THR A 43 -15.47 0.32 4.00
C THR A 43 -15.37 1.01 5.36
N PHE A 44 -14.16 1.09 5.92
CA PHE A 44 -13.92 1.80 7.17
C PHE A 44 -14.32 3.29 7.05
N VAL A 45 -13.86 3.97 6.00
CA VAL A 45 -14.16 5.39 5.78
C VAL A 45 -15.67 5.62 5.62
N LEU A 46 -16.37 4.76 4.91
CA LEU A 46 -17.84 4.82 4.81
C LEU A 46 -18.51 4.63 6.18
N GLY A 47 -17.92 3.81 7.05
CA GLY A 47 -18.41 3.58 8.41
C GLY A 47 -18.19 4.75 9.38
N LEU A 48 -17.30 5.70 9.07
CA LEU A 48 -17.07 6.89 9.91
C LEU A 48 -18.32 7.76 10.09
N SER A 49 -19.26 7.68 9.15
CA SER A 49 -20.57 8.35 9.24
C SER A 49 -21.31 8.05 10.55
N ALA A 50 -21.08 6.89 11.15
CA ALA A 50 -21.68 6.50 12.43
C ALA A 50 -21.14 7.30 13.63
N LEU A 51 -19.98 7.96 13.50
CA LEU A 51 -19.35 8.71 14.58
C LEU A 51 -19.89 10.14 14.69
N ASP A 52 -20.18 10.79 13.57
CA ASP A 52 -20.50 12.21 13.54
C ASP A 52 -21.68 12.58 12.61
N GLY A 53 -22.25 11.59 11.93
CA GLY A 53 -23.38 11.77 10.99
C GLY A 53 -22.99 12.32 9.62
N ASN A 54 -21.73 12.61 9.35
CA ASN A 54 -21.27 13.14 8.07
C ASN A 54 -21.22 12.06 6.98
N ASN A 55 -21.45 12.44 5.72
CA ASN A 55 -21.29 11.54 4.59
C ASN A 55 -19.87 11.58 4.05
N TYR A 56 -19.11 10.51 4.28
CA TYR A 56 -17.74 10.36 3.81
C TYR A 56 -17.59 9.62 2.47
N ALA A 57 -18.68 9.28 1.78
CA ALA A 57 -18.63 8.60 0.50
C ALA A 57 -17.87 9.41 -0.59
N PRO A 58 -18.08 10.74 -0.72
CA PRO A 58 -17.28 11.54 -1.65
C PRO A 58 -15.78 11.55 -1.31
N ALA A 59 -15.46 11.64 -0.01
CA ALA A 59 -14.07 11.60 0.46
C ALA A 59 -13.41 10.25 0.15
N ALA A 60 -14.13 9.14 0.38
CA ALA A 60 -13.66 7.80 0.02
C ALA A 60 -13.39 7.68 -1.49
N LEU A 61 -14.29 8.19 -2.34
CA LEU A 61 -14.14 8.17 -3.79
C LEU A 61 -12.90 8.96 -4.24
N VAL A 62 -12.76 10.18 -3.74
CA VAL A 62 -11.58 11.03 -4.05
C VAL A 62 -10.29 10.37 -3.56
N GLY A 63 -10.31 9.79 -2.37
CA GLY A 63 -9.17 9.05 -1.83
C GLY A 63 -8.77 7.85 -2.69
N ASN A 64 -9.75 7.10 -3.20
CA ASN A 64 -9.51 6.01 -4.15
C ASN A 64 -8.86 6.51 -5.45
N LEU A 65 -9.34 7.62 -6.02
CA LEU A 65 -8.73 8.23 -7.21
C LEU A 65 -7.30 8.69 -6.95
N GLY A 66 -7.04 9.31 -5.78
CA GLY A 66 -5.69 9.67 -5.35
C GLY A 66 -4.78 8.45 -5.26
N ALA A 67 -5.26 7.35 -4.69
CA ALA A 67 -4.50 6.10 -4.60
C ALA A 67 -4.17 5.50 -5.98
N VAL A 68 -5.09 5.57 -6.96
CA VAL A 68 -4.82 5.17 -8.34
C VAL A 68 -3.65 5.96 -8.92
N ILE A 69 -3.67 7.29 -8.77
CA ILE A 69 -2.60 8.17 -9.27
C ILE A 69 -1.27 7.81 -8.61
N GLY A 70 -1.25 7.66 -7.29
CA GLY A 70 -0.07 7.27 -6.54
C GLY A 70 0.49 5.91 -6.96
N SER A 71 -0.37 4.91 -7.17
CA SER A 71 0.02 3.58 -7.65
C SER A 71 0.64 3.63 -9.05
N ILE A 72 0.08 4.42 -9.96
CA ILE A 72 0.64 4.62 -11.30
C ILE A 72 2.03 5.25 -11.22
N ILE A 73 2.21 6.28 -10.39
CA ILE A 73 3.50 6.96 -10.23
C ILE A 73 4.53 6.01 -9.62
N SER A 74 4.17 5.31 -8.53
CA SER A 74 5.01 4.31 -7.87
C SER A 74 5.51 3.25 -8.85
N THR A 75 4.59 2.64 -9.58
CA THR A 75 4.88 1.57 -10.53
C THR A 75 5.76 2.06 -11.68
N ARG A 76 5.44 3.23 -12.26
CA ARG A 76 6.23 3.79 -13.36
C ARG A 76 7.64 4.19 -12.95
N LEU A 77 7.80 4.71 -11.72
CA LEU A 77 9.11 5.04 -11.19
C LEU A 77 9.94 3.77 -10.96
N MET A 78 9.35 2.73 -10.41
CA MET A 78 10.02 1.43 -10.26
C MET A 78 10.40 0.81 -11.60
N LEU A 79 9.50 0.85 -12.59
CA LEU A 79 9.79 0.40 -13.96
C LEU A 79 10.99 1.15 -14.58
N ARG A 80 11.17 2.44 -14.28
CA ARG A 80 12.35 3.21 -14.71
C ARG A 80 13.64 2.67 -14.09
N PHE A 81 13.63 2.41 -12.79
CA PHE A 81 14.79 1.87 -12.09
C PHE A 81 15.15 0.46 -12.59
N THR A 82 14.16 -0.41 -12.72
CA THR A 82 14.36 -1.80 -13.15
C THR A 82 14.77 -1.90 -14.60
N ARG A 83 14.22 -1.04 -15.48
CA ARG A 83 14.62 -0.99 -16.89
C ARG A 83 16.09 -0.57 -17.05
N ARG A 84 16.57 0.35 -16.20
CA ARG A 84 18.01 0.72 -16.17
C ARG A 84 18.89 -0.42 -15.66
N SER A 85 18.38 -1.26 -14.77
CA SER A 85 19.14 -2.37 -14.16
C SER A 85 19.20 -3.61 -15.06
N PHE A 86 18.15 -3.91 -15.83
CA PHE A 86 18.01 -5.16 -16.60
C PHE A 86 17.95 -4.95 -18.13
N GLY A 87 17.88 -3.72 -18.59
CA GLY A 87 17.60 -3.42 -20.01
C GLY A 87 16.11 -3.55 -20.36
N ALA A 88 15.75 -3.08 -21.56
CA ALA A 88 14.37 -3.07 -22.02
C ALA A 88 13.91 -4.41 -22.61
N ASP A 89 14.84 -5.23 -23.10
CA ASP A 89 14.53 -6.40 -23.94
C ASP A 89 14.79 -7.75 -23.27
N ALA A 90 15.46 -7.75 -22.10
CA ALA A 90 15.72 -8.97 -21.37
C ALA A 90 14.38 -9.62 -20.94
N MET A 91 14.11 -10.81 -21.44
CA MET A 91 12.97 -11.61 -21.03
C MET A 91 13.24 -12.26 -19.67
N SER A 92 12.18 -12.44 -18.89
CA SER A 92 12.25 -13.27 -17.71
C SER A 92 12.34 -14.73 -18.16
N GLN A 93 13.48 -15.36 -17.89
CA GLN A 93 13.64 -16.79 -18.18
C GLN A 93 12.95 -17.59 -17.08
N GLY A 94 11.76 -18.14 -17.40
CA GLY A 94 11.33 -19.40 -16.81
C GLY A 94 12.30 -20.49 -17.28
N ASP A 95 12.59 -21.52 -16.47
CA ASP A 95 13.51 -22.61 -16.78
C ASP A 95 13.41 -23.06 -18.26
N GLY A 96 14.41 -22.71 -19.05
CA GLY A 96 14.75 -23.33 -20.33
C GLY A 96 13.73 -23.36 -21.46
N GLY A 97 12.63 -22.62 -21.38
CA GLY A 97 11.60 -22.63 -22.42
C GLY A 97 11.77 -21.53 -23.44
N VAL A 98 11.52 -21.87 -24.70
CA VAL A 98 11.38 -20.93 -25.82
C VAL A 98 10.35 -19.84 -25.43
N PRO A 99 10.62 -18.53 -25.68
CA PRO A 99 9.62 -17.49 -25.45
C PRO A 99 8.34 -17.86 -26.20
N LEU A 100 7.24 -18.02 -25.47
CA LEU A 100 5.92 -18.23 -26.11
C LEU A 100 5.55 -16.94 -26.84
N ALA A 101 5.14 -17.06 -28.10
CA ALA A 101 4.58 -15.94 -28.82
C ALA A 101 3.37 -15.39 -28.03
N ARG A 102 3.15 -14.07 -28.08
CA ARG A 102 2.08 -13.41 -27.32
C ARG A 102 0.68 -13.99 -27.55
N ASP A 103 0.51 -14.66 -28.69
CA ASP A 103 -0.77 -15.23 -29.13
C ASP A 103 -1.01 -16.66 -28.61
N TYR A 104 -0.05 -17.27 -27.91
CA TYR A 104 -0.18 -18.61 -27.37
C TYR A 104 -0.39 -18.58 -25.87
N ARG A 105 -1.40 -19.31 -25.43
CA ARG A 105 -1.72 -19.51 -24.00
C ARG A 105 -1.63 -20.99 -23.66
N VAL A 106 -0.82 -21.32 -22.68
CA VAL A 106 -0.82 -22.66 -22.09
C VAL A 106 -2.07 -22.81 -21.23
N VAL A 107 -2.92 -23.75 -21.58
CA VAL A 107 -4.16 -24.05 -20.86
C VAL A 107 -3.97 -25.38 -20.13
N ARG A 108 -4.34 -25.43 -18.84
CA ARG A 108 -4.36 -26.69 -18.07
C ARG A 108 -5.25 -27.70 -18.75
N GLN A 109 -4.90 -28.97 -18.64
CA GLN A 109 -5.73 -30.07 -19.17
C GLN A 109 -7.00 -30.26 -18.35
N GLY A 110 -8.02 -30.87 -18.93
CA GLY A 110 -9.28 -31.17 -18.27
C GLY A 110 -10.44 -30.23 -18.64
N SER A 111 -11.59 -30.45 -18.03
CA SER A 111 -12.82 -29.66 -18.24
C SER A 111 -12.65 -28.25 -17.64
N VAL A 112 -13.50 -27.31 -18.03
CA VAL A 112 -13.49 -25.94 -17.48
C VAL A 112 -13.66 -25.98 -15.97
N ALA A 113 -14.56 -26.79 -15.44
CA ALA A 113 -14.79 -26.91 -13.99
C ALA A 113 -13.57 -27.51 -13.26
N SER A 114 -12.94 -28.55 -13.81
CA SER A 114 -11.71 -29.12 -13.24
C SER A 114 -10.60 -28.11 -13.18
N ARG A 115 -10.35 -27.41 -14.28
CA ARG A 115 -9.31 -26.35 -14.35
C ARG A 115 -9.56 -25.20 -13.36
N PHE A 116 -10.84 -24.84 -13.18
CA PHE A 116 -11.21 -23.80 -12.20
C PHE A 116 -10.94 -24.27 -10.76
N LEU A 117 -11.37 -25.48 -10.40
CA LEU A 117 -11.14 -26.04 -9.07
C LEU A 117 -9.65 -26.22 -8.77
N GLU A 118 -8.87 -26.74 -9.71
CA GLU A 118 -7.41 -26.86 -9.57
C GLU A 118 -6.75 -25.50 -9.39
N ALA A 119 -7.15 -24.50 -10.17
CA ALA A 119 -6.62 -23.15 -10.04
C ALA A 119 -6.94 -22.54 -8.67
N MET A 120 -8.15 -22.76 -8.13
CA MET A 120 -8.53 -22.33 -6.78
C MET A 120 -7.69 -23.02 -5.70
N LEU A 121 -7.50 -24.32 -5.80
CA LEU A 121 -6.71 -25.10 -4.83
C LEU A 121 -5.23 -24.68 -4.85
N ASP A 122 -4.65 -24.53 -6.02
CA ASP A 122 -3.27 -24.08 -6.17
C ASP A 122 -3.10 -22.64 -5.66
N GLY A 123 -4.03 -21.75 -6.02
CA GLY A 123 -4.04 -20.38 -5.49
C GLY A 123 -4.17 -20.34 -3.98
N GLY A 124 -5.01 -21.19 -3.39
CA GLY A 124 -5.15 -21.33 -1.95
C GLY A 124 -3.84 -21.78 -1.27
N LYS A 125 -3.19 -22.82 -1.80
CA LYS A 125 -1.89 -23.31 -1.29
C LYS A 125 -0.83 -22.22 -1.33
N VAL A 126 -0.68 -21.55 -2.46
CA VAL A 126 0.29 -20.45 -2.61
C VAL A 126 -0.05 -19.31 -1.66
N GLY A 127 -1.34 -18.94 -1.55
CA GLY A 127 -1.78 -17.86 -0.65
C GLY A 127 -1.46 -18.14 0.83
N VAL A 128 -1.67 -19.37 1.29
CA VAL A 128 -1.34 -19.79 2.67
C VAL A 128 0.18 -19.74 2.89
N GLN A 129 0.97 -20.33 1.99
CA GLN A 129 2.43 -20.31 2.11
C GLN A 129 2.97 -18.88 2.18
N MET A 130 2.46 -18.02 1.33
CA MET A 130 2.83 -16.61 1.32
C MET A 130 2.41 -15.87 2.58
N GLY A 131 1.22 -16.15 3.10
CA GLY A 131 0.79 -15.61 4.39
C GLY A 131 1.82 -15.93 5.48
N ILE A 132 2.25 -17.18 5.54
CA ILE A 132 3.28 -17.65 6.49
C ILE A 132 4.61 -16.92 6.25
N ASP A 133 5.06 -16.78 5.01
CA ASP A 133 6.34 -16.15 4.66
C ASP A 133 6.35 -14.64 4.96
N ILE A 134 5.21 -13.96 4.85
CA ILE A 134 5.09 -12.51 5.07
C ILE A 134 4.92 -12.17 6.55
N VAL A 135 4.21 -12.99 7.34
CA VAL A 135 3.87 -12.71 8.74
C VAL A 135 5.07 -12.31 9.60
N PRO A 136 6.23 -13.00 9.59
CA PRO A 136 7.37 -12.60 10.41
C PRO A 136 7.87 -11.19 10.07
N GLY A 137 7.99 -10.87 8.79
CA GLY A 137 8.43 -9.54 8.34
C GLY A 137 7.45 -8.44 8.74
N VAL A 138 6.15 -8.70 8.59
CA VAL A 138 5.09 -7.77 9.00
C VAL A 138 5.15 -7.53 10.51
N LEU A 139 5.20 -8.58 11.31
CA LEU A 139 5.26 -8.46 12.78
C LEU A 139 6.45 -7.61 13.23
N VAL A 140 7.65 -7.91 12.76
CA VAL A 140 8.87 -7.19 13.14
C VAL A 140 8.79 -5.71 12.71
N ILE A 141 8.50 -5.45 11.46
CA ILE A 141 8.49 -4.08 10.91
C ILE A 141 7.34 -3.25 11.50
N CYS A 142 6.12 -3.82 11.59
CA CYS A 142 5.00 -3.10 12.18
C CYS A 142 5.23 -2.80 13.66
N THR A 143 5.76 -3.75 14.43
CA THR A 143 6.09 -3.53 15.84
C THR A 143 7.11 -2.39 15.96
N PHE A 144 8.18 -2.43 15.18
CA PHE A 144 9.21 -1.38 15.19
C PHE A 144 8.64 -0.01 14.84
N VAL A 145 7.85 0.10 13.77
CA VAL A 145 7.24 1.39 13.39
C VAL A 145 6.22 1.85 14.42
N MET A 146 5.46 0.96 15.03
CA MET A 146 4.53 1.32 16.10
C MET A 146 5.28 1.85 17.33
N MET A 147 6.40 1.25 17.70
CA MET A 147 7.28 1.78 18.75
C MET A 147 7.79 3.20 18.43
N LEU A 148 8.03 3.50 17.15
CA LEU A 148 8.45 4.85 16.72
C LEU A 148 7.29 5.85 16.62
N SER A 149 6.07 5.38 16.40
CA SER A 149 4.88 6.21 16.13
C SER A 149 4.09 6.56 17.38
N GLY A 150 3.98 5.64 18.34
CA GLY A 150 3.30 5.87 19.61
C GLY A 150 4.11 6.78 20.54
N GLY A 151 3.43 7.60 21.33
CA GLY A 151 4.01 8.26 22.50
C GLY A 151 3.60 7.56 23.79
N PRO A 152 4.11 8.00 24.96
CA PRO A 152 3.61 7.54 26.24
C PRO A 152 2.13 7.92 26.42
N ALA A 153 1.31 6.98 26.89
CA ALA A 153 -0.14 7.17 27.02
C ALA A 153 -0.52 8.32 27.97
N ASP A 154 0.28 8.58 28.96
CA ASP A 154 0.07 9.61 30.00
C ASP A 154 1.05 10.81 29.84
N GLY A 155 1.35 11.18 28.60
CA GLY A 155 2.15 12.36 28.26
C GLY A 155 3.62 12.34 28.68
N ALA A 156 3.96 11.69 29.81
CA ALA A 156 5.33 11.63 30.33
C ALA A 156 5.73 10.24 30.85
N ARG A 157 4.77 9.33 31.08
CA ARG A 157 5.04 8.00 31.64
C ARG A 157 4.49 6.90 30.78
N TYR A 158 5.28 5.83 30.63
CA TYR A 158 4.81 4.61 30.01
C TYR A 158 3.97 3.83 31.02
N THR A 159 2.79 3.39 30.61
CA THR A 159 1.83 2.67 31.43
C THR A 159 1.73 1.19 31.08
N GLY A 160 2.37 0.79 29.98
CA GLY A 160 2.34 -0.58 29.47
C GLY A 160 1.09 -0.91 28.67
N VAL A 161 0.29 0.10 28.31
CA VAL A 161 -0.85 -0.10 27.41
C VAL A 161 -0.41 -0.29 25.97
N ALA A 162 -1.28 -0.91 25.18
CA ALA A 162 -1.00 -1.15 23.77
C ALA A 162 -0.73 0.17 23.01
N TYR A 163 0.18 0.11 22.03
CA TYR A 163 0.57 1.20 21.15
C TYR A 163 1.39 2.34 21.80
N GLU A 164 1.85 2.18 23.00
CA GLU A 164 2.87 3.09 23.56
C GLU A 164 4.20 2.94 22.79
N GLY A 165 4.88 4.05 22.60
CA GLY A 165 6.15 4.11 21.88
C GLY A 165 6.92 5.39 22.22
N ILE A 166 7.97 5.66 21.48
CA ILE A 166 8.85 6.81 21.75
C ILE A 166 8.44 8.11 21.05
N GLY A 167 7.36 8.11 20.28
CA GLY A 167 6.82 9.31 19.62
C GLY A 167 7.74 9.98 18.59
N LEU A 168 8.76 9.27 18.09
CA LEU A 168 9.75 9.84 17.18
C LEU A 168 9.14 10.30 15.85
N LEU A 169 8.29 9.49 15.25
CA LEU A 169 7.69 9.82 13.96
C LEU A 169 6.71 11.00 14.04
N PRO A 170 5.82 11.11 15.02
CA PRO A 170 5.04 12.32 15.27
C PRO A 170 5.93 13.57 15.47
N ALA A 171 6.99 13.49 16.29
CA ALA A 171 7.90 14.60 16.50
C ALA A 171 8.62 15.08 15.22
N ILE A 172 8.96 14.15 14.33
CA ILE A 172 9.47 14.49 12.99
C ILE A 172 8.38 15.15 12.16
N GLY A 173 7.15 14.61 12.21
CA GLY A 173 6.00 15.18 11.50
C GLY A 173 5.70 16.61 11.90
N GLU A 174 5.72 16.91 13.19
CA GLU A 174 5.56 18.29 13.71
C GLU A 174 6.61 19.25 13.16
N LYS A 175 7.87 18.83 13.11
CA LYS A 175 8.95 19.63 12.53
C LYS A 175 8.79 19.87 11.03
N LEU A 176 8.13 18.97 10.34
CA LEU A 176 7.85 19.05 8.90
C LEU A 176 6.46 19.64 8.58
N GLU A 177 5.70 20.04 9.60
CA GLU A 177 4.32 20.55 9.43
C GLU A 177 4.25 21.69 8.42
N PHE A 178 5.22 22.60 8.42
CA PHE A 178 5.26 23.75 7.50
C PHE A 178 5.33 23.35 6.02
N ILE A 179 5.75 22.13 5.71
CA ILE A 179 5.73 21.55 4.36
C ILE A 179 4.52 20.65 4.18
N LEU A 180 4.28 19.75 5.14
CA LEU A 180 3.27 18.68 5.01
C LEU A 180 1.85 19.25 5.04
N ARG A 181 1.62 20.26 5.88
CA ARG A 181 0.30 20.87 6.00
C ARG A 181 -0.17 21.53 4.70
N PRO A 182 0.56 22.44 4.05
CA PRO A 182 0.16 23.01 2.78
C PRO A 182 0.18 21.99 1.63
N LEU A 183 1.05 20.96 1.70
CA LEU A 183 1.15 19.95 0.64
C LEU A 183 -0.08 19.04 0.58
N PHE A 184 -0.68 18.75 1.73
CA PHE A 184 -1.84 17.87 1.88
C PHE A 184 -3.12 18.61 2.26
N GLY A 185 -3.08 19.91 2.55
CA GLY A 185 -4.21 20.72 2.95
C GLY A 185 -4.83 20.30 4.29
N LEU A 186 -4.05 19.71 5.20
CA LEU A 186 -4.54 19.16 6.46
C LEU A 186 -5.05 20.24 7.39
N GLN A 187 -6.20 20.00 8.04
CA GLN A 187 -6.87 20.95 8.92
C GLN A 187 -6.09 21.14 10.24
N SER A 188 -5.64 20.07 10.84
CA SER A 188 -4.96 20.12 12.14
C SER A 188 -3.54 19.55 12.07
N PRO A 189 -2.61 20.03 12.93
CA PRO A 189 -1.27 19.45 13.04
C PRO A 189 -1.30 17.97 13.39
N GLN A 190 -2.25 17.54 14.23
CA GLN A 190 -2.42 16.15 14.64
C GLN A 190 -2.73 15.21 13.46
N SER A 191 -3.35 15.74 12.41
CA SER A 191 -3.66 15.00 11.17
C SER A 191 -2.42 14.43 10.48
N ILE A 192 -1.25 15.04 10.68
CA ILE A 192 0.04 14.57 10.13
C ILE A 192 0.42 13.18 10.66
N ALA A 193 -0.01 12.85 11.86
CA ALA A 193 0.28 11.55 12.45
C ALA A 193 -0.36 10.38 11.67
N VAL A 194 -1.46 10.61 10.94
CA VAL A 194 -2.14 9.55 10.16
C VAL A 194 -1.26 8.99 9.04
N PRO A 195 -0.77 9.79 8.08
CA PRO A 195 0.10 9.27 7.02
C PRO A 195 1.40 8.70 7.55
N ILE A 196 1.96 9.27 8.63
CA ILE A 196 3.18 8.76 9.25
C ILE A 196 2.94 7.37 9.86
N THR A 197 1.84 7.20 10.58
CA THR A 197 1.47 5.91 11.16
C THR A 197 1.17 4.87 10.08
N ALA A 198 0.59 5.30 8.94
CA ALA A 198 0.30 4.44 7.80
C ALA A 198 1.56 3.81 7.17
N LEU A 199 2.73 4.45 7.30
CA LEU A 199 4.01 3.88 6.86
C LEU A 199 4.30 2.52 7.52
N GLY A 200 3.88 2.35 8.74
CA GLY A 200 4.08 1.09 9.48
C GLY A 200 2.85 0.20 9.46
N SER A 201 1.70 0.78 9.71
CA SER A 201 0.45 0.03 9.82
C SER A 201 -0.75 0.90 9.49
N SER A 202 -1.39 0.64 8.36
CA SER A 202 -2.68 1.28 8.04
C SER A 202 -3.76 0.94 9.07
N GLY A 203 -3.74 -0.24 9.67
CA GLY A 203 -4.66 -0.59 10.75
C GLY A 203 -4.55 0.33 11.97
N ALA A 204 -3.33 0.68 12.39
CA ALA A 204 -3.10 1.65 13.46
C ALA A 204 -3.56 3.06 13.05
N SER A 205 -3.38 3.43 11.79
CA SER A 205 -3.87 4.72 11.26
C SER A 205 -5.39 4.83 11.29
N LEU A 206 -6.11 3.74 11.03
CA LEU A 206 -7.58 3.74 11.08
C LEU A 206 -8.12 4.10 12.48
N SER A 207 -7.50 3.59 13.54
CA SER A 207 -7.89 3.98 14.92
C SER A 207 -7.62 5.45 15.19
N LEU A 208 -6.50 5.99 14.69
CA LEU A 208 -6.18 7.40 14.81
C LEU A 208 -7.18 8.28 14.03
N ILE A 209 -7.57 7.87 12.83
CA ILE A 209 -8.60 8.56 12.03
C ILE A 209 -9.92 8.61 12.79
N SER A 210 -10.37 7.48 13.37
CA SER A 210 -11.62 7.47 14.18
C SER A 210 -11.57 8.49 15.32
N ARG A 211 -10.45 8.59 16.01
CA ARG A 211 -10.25 9.56 17.11
C ARG A 211 -10.31 10.99 16.59
N LEU A 212 -9.59 11.31 15.52
CA LEU A 212 -9.57 12.67 14.96
C LEU A 212 -10.95 13.13 14.47
N VAL A 213 -11.74 12.21 13.90
CA VAL A 213 -13.14 12.49 13.51
C VAL A 213 -14.00 12.73 14.74
N GLY A 214 -13.93 11.87 15.76
CA GLY A 214 -14.68 12.04 17.01
C GLY A 214 -14.33 13.32 17.76
N GLU A 215 -13.09 13.75 17.72
CA GLU A 215 -12.59 15.01 18.32
C GLU A 215 -12.80 16.24 17.41
N LYS A 216 -13.37 16.08 16.21
CA LYS A 216 -13.58 17.13 15.19
C LYS A 216 -12.29 17.81 14.72
N LEU A 217 -11.18 17.08 14.76
CA LEU A 217 -9.86 17.52 14.31
C LEU A 217 -9.56 17.17 12.84
N ALA A 218 -10.42 16.37 12.21
CA ALA A 218 -10.36 16.02 10.79
C ALA A 218 -11.71 16.21 10.12
N ASN A 219 -11.69 16.79 8.92
CA ASN A 219 -12.88 17.00 8.09
C ASN A 219 -12.89 16.01 6.89
N ALA A 220 -13.92 16.12 6.04
CA ALA A 220 -14.05 15.23 4.87
C ALA A 220 -12.89 15.35 3.87
N HIS A 221 -12.27 16.52 3.76
CA HIS A 221 -11.06 16.71 2.96
C HIS A 221 -9.88 15.89 3.51
N ASP A 222 -9.63 16.00 4.84
CA ASP A 222 -8.59 15.21 5.49
C ASP A 222 -8.81 13.71 5.29
N ILE A 223 -10.08 13.27 5.41
CA ILE A 223 -10.45 11.86 5.18
C ILE A 223 -10.13 11.41 3.75
N ALA A 224 -10.33 12.26 2.74
CA ALA A 224 -9.93 11.92 1.37
C ALA A 224 -8.41 11.70 1.24
N VAL A 225 -7.62 12.58 1.84
CA VAL A 225 -6.15 12.47 1.86
C VAL A 225 -5.70 11.23 2.62
N PHE A 226 -6.27 10.99 3.82
CA PHE A 226 -5.97 9.80 4.62
C PHE A 226 -6.30 8.51 3.87
N THR A 227 -7.46 8.48 3.21
CA THR A 227 -7.88 7.33 2.39
C THR A 227 -6.85 7.02 1.32
N ALA A 228 -6.42 8.01 0.55
CA ALA A 228 -5.44 7.85 -0.51
C ALA A 228 -4.09 7.34 0.02
N MET A 229 -3.58 7.97 1.08
CA MET A 229 -2.27 7.64 1.64
C MET A 229 -2.29 6.30 2.37
N CYS A 230 -3.32 5.99 3.16
CA CYS A 230 -3.45 4.70 3.83
C CYS A 230 -3.57 3.54 2.84
N MET A 231 -4.27 3.72 1.71
CA MET A 231 -4.31 2.71 0.65
C MET A 231 -2.95 2.46 0.03
N CYS A 232 -2.24 3.52 -0.35
CA CYS A 232 -0.92 3.39 -0.93
C CYS A 232 0.12 2.87 0.06
N MET A 233 0.05 3.29 1.31
CA MET A 233 1.06 2.98 2.32
C MET A 233 0.72 1.78 3.20
N SER A 234 -0.27 0.95 2.82
CA SER A 234 -0.70 -0.19 3.63
C SER A 234 0.38 -1.24 3.81
N GLY A 235 1.09 -1.18 4.95
CA GLY A 235 2.15 -2.13 5.28
C GLY A 235 3.31 -2.15 4.29
N TYR A 236 3.54 -1.03 3.58
CA TYR A 236 4.41 -1.01 2.40
C TYR A 236 5.86 -1.43 2.70
N LEU A 237 6.40 -1.11 3.86
CA LEU A 237 7.77 -1.52 4.22
C LEU A 237 7.89 -3.04 4.31
N SER A 238 7.05 -3.68 5.13
CA SER A 238 7.07 -5.13 5.34
C SER A 238 6.71 -5.87 4.05
N THR A 239 5.69 -5.41 3.35
CA THR A 239 5.23 -6.02 2.10
C THR A 239 6.31 -5.96 1.02
N HIS A 240 6.97 -4.80 0.84
CA HIS A 240 8.05 -4.68 -0.15
C HIS A 240 9.23 -5.58 0.17
N VAL A 241 9.64 -5.67 1.43
CA VAL A 241 10.73 -6.56 1.85
C VAL A 241 10.37 -8.02 1.54
N ALA A 242 9.19 -8.47 1.96
CA ALA A 242 8.75 -9.84 1.77
C ALA A 242 8.55 -10.19 0.28
N MET A 243 7.84 -9.33 -0.48
CA MET A 243 7.58 -9.57 -1.89
C MET A 243 8.86 -9.55 -2.73
N MET A 244 9.73 -8.57 -2.52
CA MET A 244 10.99 -8.49 -3.27
C MET A 244 11.90 -9.69 -2.97
N SER A 245 11.86 -10.21 -1.74
CA SER A 245 12.55 -11.45 -1.38
C SER A 245 11.94 -12.66 -2.08
N ALA A 246 10.62 -12.83 -2.01
CA ALA A 246 9.91 -13.94 -2.65
C ALA A 246 10.08 -13.95 -4.18
N LEU A 247 10.13 -12.76 -4.80
CA LEU A 247 10.39 -12.62 -6.23
C LEU A 247 11.86 -12.82 -6.62
N GLY A 248 12.79 -12.93 -5.65
CA GLY A 248 14.24 -13.06 -5.91
C GLY A 248 14.93 -11.74 -6.27
N TYR A 249 14.33 -10.59 -5.93
CA TYR A 249 14.88 -9.27 -6.26
C TYR A 249 15.21 -8.42 -5.03
N SER A 250 15.60 -9.02 -3.91
CA SER A 250 15.89 -8.34 -2.62
C SER A 250 16.86 -7.16 -2.76
N ARG A 251 17.82 -7.20 -3.71
CA ARG A 251 18.76 -6.10 -3.97
C ARG A 251 18.09 -4.81 -4.45
N LEU A 252 16.85 -4.89 -4.95
CA LEU A 252 16.08 -3.74 -5.45
C LEU A 252 15.04 -3.24 -4.45
N THR A 253 14.93 -3.84 -3.26
CA THR A 253 13.95 -3.49 -2.23
C THR A 253 14.00 -1.99 -1.89
N GLY A 254 15.18 -1.41 -1.70
CA GLY A 254 15.31 0.03 -1.44
C GLY A 254 14.76 0.91 -2.56
N LYS A 255 14.93 0.51 -3.83
CA LYS A 255 14.35 1.23 -4.97
C LYS A 255 12.83 1.08 -5.04
N ALA A 256 12.31 -0.09 -4.70
CA ALA A 256 10.88 -0.35 -4.63
C ALA A 256 10.22 0.49 -3.53
N ILE A 257 10.79 0.51 -2.32
CA ILE A 257 10.34 1.34 -1.20
C ILE A 257 10.38 2.83 -1.58
N LEU A 258 11.49 3.33 -2.11
CA LEU A 258 11.61 4.73 -2.54
C LEU A 258 10.55 5.10 -3.58
N SER A 259 10.37 4.27 -4.60
CA SER A 259 9.35 4.49 -5.63
C SER A 259 7.95 4.53 -5.03
N HIS A 260 7.69 3.67 -4.05
CA HIS A 260 6.39 3.59 -3.41
C HIS A 260 6.14 4.75 -2.45
N SER A 261 7.16 5.21 -1.72
CA SER A 261 7.08 6.41 -0.88
C SER A 261 6.68 7.63 -1.69
N VAL A 262 7.34 7.83 -2.85
CA VAL A 262 6.98 8.93 -3.77
C VAL A 262 5.54 8.76 -4.26
N GLY A 263 5.14 7.55 -4.63
CA GLY A 263 3.76 7.26 -5.04
C GLY A 263 2.74 7.59 -3.96
N GLY A 264 2.99 7.20 -2.70
CA GLY A 264 2.10 7.47 -1.56
C GLY A 264 1.97 8.96 -1.24
N LEU A 265 3.08 9.72 -1.31
CA LEU A 265 3.02 11.18 -1.19
C LEU A 265 2.20 11.80 -2.32
N CYS A 266 2.43 11.38 -3.57
CA CYS A 266 1.65 11.85 -4.71
C CYS A 266 0.17 11.45 -4.62
N ALA A 267 -0.18 10.33 -4.00
CA ALA A 267 -1.56 9.94 -3.75
C ALA A 267 -2.28 10.94 -2.83
N GLY A 268 -1.63 11.33 -1.74
CA GLY A 268 -2.17 12.35 -0.82
C GLY A 268 -2.31 13.72 -1.48
N ILE A 269 -1.30 14.16 -2.22
CA ILE A 269 -1.34 15.43 -2.98
C ILE A 269 -2.47 15.39 -4.02
N ALA A 270 -2.61 14.30 -4.75
CA ALA A 270 -3.67 14.16 -5.75
C ALA A 270 -5.06 14.21 -5.11
N ALA A 271 -5.26 13.53 -3.97
CA ALA A 271 -6.51 13.58 -3.24
C ALA A 271 -6.81 15.00 -2.74
N HIS A 272 -5.82 15.72 -2.18
CA HIS A 272 -5.94 17.12 -1.78
C HIS A 272 -6.41 17.99 -2.95
N LEU A 273 -5.71 17.93 -4.07
CA LEU A 273 -6.01 18.76 -5.23
C LEU A 273 -7.38 18.44 -5.85
N ILE A 274 -7.72 17.15 -5.98
CA ILE A 274 -9.02 16.72 -6.52
C ILE A 274 -10.14 17.19 -5.60
N TYR A 275 -10.01 16.99 -4.28
CA TYR A 275 -11.03 17.39 -3.32
C TYR A 275 -11.21 18.91 -3.33
N SER A 276 -10.12 19.68 -3.31
CA SER A 276 -10.14 21.14 -3.36
C SER A 276 -10.78 21.66 -4.65
N LEU A 277 -10.49 21.01 -5.78
CA LEU A 277 -11.11 21.38 -7.05
C LEU A 277 -12.62 21.11 -7.06
N ILE A 278 -13.06 19.97 -6.53
CA ILE A 278 -14.48 19.65 -6.41
C ILE A 278 -15.18 20.67 -5.50
N ALA A 279 -14.60 21.00 -4.34
CA ALA A 279 -15.14 21.97 -3.40
C ALA A 279 -15.16 23.42 -3.95
N LEU A 280 -14.41 23.72 -5.00
CA LEU A 280 -14.44 25.01 -5.69
C LEU A 280 -15.60 25.12 -6.71
N ILE A 281 -16.03 23.96 -7.24
CA ILE A 281 -17.05 23.89 -8.30
C ILE A 281 -18.45 23.74 -7.71
N PHE A 282 -18.57 23.07 -6.57
CA PHE A 282 -19.83 22.75 -5.88
C PHE A 282 -19.90 23.38 -4.48
#